data_6089b7201146d883332fcd9ecaa48083
#
_entry.id   6089b7201146d883332fcd9ecaa48083
#
_cell.length_a   1.000
_cell.length_b   1.000
_cell.length_c   1.000
_cell.angle_alpha   90.00
_cell.angle_beta   90.00
_cell.angle_gamma   90.00
#
_symmetry.space_group_name_H-M   'P 1'
#
loop_
_entity.id
_entity.type
_entity.pdbx_description
1 polymer ?
#
loop_
_entity_poly.entity_id
_entity_poly.type
_entity_poly.pdbx_seq_one_letter_code
_entity_poly.pdbx_strand_id
1 'polypeptide(L)'
;MTARAWAGFATMSALWGIPYLFIKIAVDGGLSPAFVAWSRVVLAAVVLLAISHRAGLLQGLGGRGKWLAAYALVEITIPFPLIAAGERHIDSSLAAIIIASTPLIVALLALRFDHAERATGSRLVGLLIGFTGVVVLVGIDVAGRSDELLGAACVLIASCGYAAGPMILRRHLSDLDARATMAVSLAIAAVFLTPLTAAGLPATTPDADAIIAIVVLGLLCTAAAFVVFGRLIAEIGPGRALVITYVNPVVALALGMAVLGEQPGAGAIAGLLLILAGSWLSTDGRLPPGLAHGFSRVRRTPRRNPATQDWRASLGSPPSPAACPEESA
;
A
#
# COMPACT_ATOMS: atom_id res chain seq x y z
N MET A 1 11.42 0.02 17.51
CA MET A 1 11.02 1.26 16.81
C MET A 1 11.17 2.44 17.74
N THR A 2 11.59 3.57 17.21
CA THR A 2 11.61 4.84 17.94
C THR A 2 10.18 5.33 18.20
N ALA A 3 9.97 6.23 19.16
CA ALA A 3 8.67 6.88 19.39
C ALA A 3 8.19 7.62 18.12
N ARG A 4 9.13 8.21 17.35
CA ARG A 4 8.87 8.88 16.09
C ARG A 4 8.34 7.92 15.01
N ALA A 5 8.94 6.74 14.88
CA ALA A 5 8.48 5.72 13.96
C ALA A 5 7.08 5.19 14.31
N TRP A 6 6.77 5.06 15.61
CA TRP A 6 5.42 4.71 16.08
C TRP A 6 4.39 5.79 15.76
N ALA A 7 4.74 7.06 16.00
CA ALA A 7 3.87 8.17 15.61
C ALA A 7 3.63 8.21 14.10
N GLY A 8 4.69 8.05 13.29
CA GLY A 8 4.58 7.95 11.83
C GLY A 8 3.69 6.80 11.37
N PHE A 9 3.82 5.62 12.00
CA PHE A 9 3.01 4.45 11.71
C PHE A 9 1.52 4.69 12.04
N ALA A 10 1.21 5.21 13.21
CA ALA A 10 -0.15 5.52 13.63
C ALA A 10 -0.79 6.60 12.73
N THR A 11 -0.04 7.68 12.45
CA THR A 11 -0.48 8.75 11.53
C THR A 11 -0.77 8.18 10.15
N MET A 12 0.10 7.33 9.62
CA MET A 12 -0.08 6.75 8.30
C MET A 12 -1.27 5.79 8.22
N SER A 13 -1.45 4.96 9.27
CA SER A 13 -2.61 4.08 9.39
C SER A 13 -3.92 4.85 9.41
N ALA A 14 -3.96 5.99 10.10
CA ALA A 14 -5.11 6.89 10.08
C ALA A 14 -5.29 7.52 8.70
N LEU A 15 -4.25 8.13 8.12
CA LEU A 15 -4.33 8.84 6.83
C LEU A 15 -4.78 7.94 5.67
N TRP A 16 -4.51 6.64 5.71
CA TRP A 16 -4.96 5.69 4.69
C TRP A 16 -6.18 4.84 5.10
N GLY A 17 -6.63 4.93 6.36
CA GLY A 17 -7.93 4.40 6.78
C GLY A 17 -9.09 5.39 6.57
N ILE A 18 -8.80 6.69 6.68
CA ILE A 18 -9.77 7.80 6.54
C ILE A 18 -10.37 7.97 5.12
N PRO A 19 -9.67 7.71 4.00
CA PRO A 19 -10.17 8.00 2.66
C PRO A 19 -11.56 7.44 2.35
N TYR A 20 -11.87 6.24 2.77
CA TYR A 20 -13.15 5.58 2.51
C TYR A 20 -14.32 6.36 3.09
N LEU A 21 -14.18 6.88 4.33
CA LEU A 21 -15.17 7.77 4.94
C LEU A 21 -15.43 9.01 4.06
N PHE A 22 -14.38 9.70 3.64
CA PHE A 22 -14.53 10.94 2.89
C PHE A 22 -14.93 10.72 1.43
N ILE A 23 -14.56 9.58 0.83
CA ILE A 23 -15.07 9.18 -0.50
C ILE A 23 -16.59 8.98 -0.38
N LYS A 24 -17.06 8.23 0.63
CA LYS A 24 -18.48 7.99 0.87
C LYS A 24 -19.25 9.29 1.05
N ILE A 25 -18.78 10.19 1.92
CA ILE A 25 -19.38 11.53 2.11
C ILE A 25 -19.46 12.29 0.78
N ALA A 26 -18.40 12.29 -0.03
CA ALA A 26 -18.37 13.03 -1.28
C ALA A 26 -19.34 12.45 -2.33
N VAL A 27 -19.43 11.13 -2.46
CA VAL A 27 -20.35 10.50 -3.44
C VAL A 27 -21.81 10.55 -2.99
N ASP A 28 -22.07 10.43 -1.70
CA ASP A 28 -23.41 10.58 -1.12
C ASP A 28 -23.88 12.05 -1.20
N GLY A 29 -22.95 13.02 -1.13
CA GLY A 29 -23.17 14.44 -1.43
C GLY A 29 -23.40 14.74 -2.93
N GLY A 30 -23.58 13.70 -3.77
CA GLY A 30 -23.97 13.84 -5.18
C GLY A 30 -22.82 14.05 -6.15
N LEU A 31 -21.55 14.02 -5.71
CA LEU A 31 -20.42 14.15 -6.60
C LEU A 31 -20.22 12.88 -7.43
N SER A 32 -19.85 13.06 -8.72
CA SER A 32 -19.52 11.91 -9.56
C SER A 32 -18.19 11.26 -9.10
N PRO A 33 -18.07 9.92 -9.18
CA PRO A 33 -16.84 9.22 -8.84
C PRO A 33 -15.60 9.75 -9.57
N ALA A 34 -15.77 10.13 -10.84
CA ALA A 34 -14.70 10.72 -11.64
C ALA A 34 -14.26 12.07 -11.10
N PHE A 35 -15.22 12.92 -10.69
CA PHE A 35 -14.93 14.24 -10.12
C PHE A 35 -14.23 14.12 -8.76
N VAL A 36 -14.68 13.21 -7.89
CA VAL A 36 -14.03 12.94 -6.60
C VAL A 36 -12.58 12.47 -6.80
N ALA A 37 -12.36 11.54 -7.71
CA ALA A 37 -11.01 11.05 -8.02
C ALA A 37 -10.13 12.16 -8.63
N TRP A 38 -10.63 12.90 -9.59
CA TRP A 38 -9.90 13.95 -10.29
C TRP A 38 -9.50 15.11 -9.37
N SER A 39 -10.46 15.66 -8.63
CA SER A 39 -10.24 16.80 -7.74
C SER A 39 -9.24 16.47 -6.64
N ARG A 40 -9.35 15.29 -6.03
CA ARG A 40 -8.39 14.75 -5.07
C ARG A 40 -6.98 14.66 -5.66
N VAL A 41 -6.86 14.13 -6.87
CA VAL A 41 -5.58 13.93 -7.56
C VAL A 41 -4.95 15.26 -7.97
N VAL A 42 -5.74 16.21 -8.47
CA VAL A 42 -5.27 17.55 -8.84
C VAL A 42 -4.71 18.29 -7.62
N LEU A 43 -5.45 18.32 -6.50
CA LEU A 43 -5.00 18.96 -5.26
C LEU A 43 -3.68 18.36 -4.78
N ALA A 44 -3.58 17.04 -4.76
CA ALA A 44 -2.35 16.37 -4.35
C ALA A 44 -1.18 16.59 -5.33
N ALA A 45 -1.44 16.57 -6.63
CA ALA A 45 -0.43 16.83 -7.66
C ALA A 45 0.17 18.22 -7.54
N VAL A 46 -0.65 19.26 -7.37
CA VAL A 46 -0.19 20.65 -7.20
C VAL A 46 0.76 20.75 -6.01
N VAL A 47 0.36 20.20 -4.85
CA VAL A 47 1.19 20.27 -3.63
C VAL A 47 2.49 19.48 -3.80
N LEU A 48 2.42 18.24 -4.28
CA LEU A 48 3.61 17.39 -4.40
C LEU A 48 4.55 17.85 -5.52
N LEU A 49 4.03 18.39 -6.63
CA LEU A 49 4.85 19.01 -7.67
C LEU A 49 5.58 20.23 -7.13
N ALA A 50 4.89 21.10 -6.38
CA ALA A 50 5.52 22.28 -5.77
C ALA A 50 6.65 21.89 -4.80
N ILE A 51 6.42 20.87 -3.96
CA ILE A 51 7.44 20.34 -3.03
C ILE A 51 8.61 19.74 -3.82
N SER A 52 8.34 18.90 -4.81
CA SER A 52 9.37 18.21 -5.61
C SER A 52 10.17 19.18 -6.47
N HIS A 53 9.53 20.21 -7.03
CA HIS A 53 10.19 21.27 -7.79
C HIS A 53 11.15 22.07 -6.91
N ARG A 54 10.68 22.56 -5.75
CA ARG A 54 11.53 23.30 -4.79
C ARG A 54 12.71 22.49 -4.27
N ALA A 55 12.54 21.17 -4.17
CA ALA A 55 13.60 20.27 -3.75
C ALA A 55 14.54 19.83 -4.90
N GLY A 56 14.32 20.28 -6.14
CA GLY A 56 15.13 19.91 -7.30
C GLY A 56 15.01 18.43 -7.73
N LEU A 57 13.94 17.74 -7.29
CA LEU A 57 13.79 16.29 -7.47
C LEU A 57 13.21 15.88 -8.83
N LEU A 58 12.71 16.82 -9.62
CA LEU A 58 12.11 16.55 -10.93
C LEU A 58 13.16 16.26 -12.02
N GLN A 59 14.43 16.48 -11.73
CA GLN A 59 15.55 16.17 -12.62
C GLN A 59 15.76 14.64 -12.64
N GLY A 60 16.01 14.06 -13.82
CA GLY A 60 16.26 12.63 -13.96
C GLY A 60 15.03 11.75 -14.27
N LEU A 61 13.84 12.34 -14.37
CA LEU A 61 12.63 11.63 -14.81
C LEU A 61 12.60 11.37 -16.33
N GLY A 62 13.54 11.97 -17.08
CA GLY A 62 13.65 11.85 -18.51
C GLY A 62 13.79 10.38 -18.97
N GLY A 63 13.08 10.01 -20.07
CA GLY A 63 13.07 8.65 -20.59
C GLY A 63 12.17 7.65 -19.82
N ARG A 64 11.62 8.02 -18.66
CA ARG A 64 10.76 7.16 -17.84
C ARG A 64 9.26 7.42 -18.05
N GLY A 65 8.87 8.35 -18.92
CA GLY A 65 7.49 8.81 -19.11
C GLY A 65 6.48 7.68 -19.33
N LYS A 66 6.81 6.66 -20.13
CA LYS A 66 5.93 5.51 -20.37
C LYS A 66 5.65 4.70 -19.09
N TRP A 67 6.65 4.55 -18.21
CA TRP A 67 6.49 3.80 -16.97
C TRP A 67 5.79 4.61 -15.90
N LEU A 68 6.03 5.94 -15.85
CA LEU A 68 5.26 6.86 -15.02
C LEU A 68 3.78 6.90 -15.43
N ALA A 69 3.50 6.90 -16.74
CA ALA A 69 2.13 6.83 -17.26
C ALA A 69 1.47 5.48 -16.95
N ALA A 70 2.18 4.36 -17.13
CA ALA A 70 1.67 3.04 -16.78
C ALA A 70 1.40 2.91 -15.28
N TYR A 71 2.29 3.42 -14.43
CA TYR A 71 2.11 3.46 -12.99
C TYR A 71 0.92 4.35 -12.61
N ALA A 72 0.84 5.57 -13.16
CA ALA A 72 -0.28 6.48 -12.94
C ALA A 72 -1.63 5.88 -13.34
N LEU A 73 -1.67 5.16 -14.46
CA LEU A 73 -2.88 4.51 -14.96
C LEU A 73 -3.35 3.42 -14.00
N VAL A 74 -2.43 2.54 -13.60
CA VAL A 74 -2.74 1.32 -12.84
C VAL A 74 -2.94 1.61 -11.36
N GLU A 75 -2.14 2.51 -10.78
CA GLU A 75 -2.17 2.81 -9.33
C GLU A 75 -3.18 3.90 -8.96
N ILE A 76 -3.50 4.83 -9.90
CA ILE A 76 -4.28 6.02 -9.54
C ILE A 76 -5.51 6.16 -10.45
N THR A 77 -5.31 6.25 -11.77
CA THR A 77 -6.36 6.61 -12.73
C THR A 77 -7.51 5.61 -12.76
N ILE A 78 -7.21 4.32 -12.70
CA ILE A 78 -8.21 3.25 -12.66
C ILE A 78 -8.77 3.06 -11.24
N PRO A 79 -7.94 2.88 -10.19
CA PRO A 79 -8.45 2.55 -8.86
C PRO A 79 -9.29 3.66 -8.22
N PHE A 80 -8.89 4.91 -8.30
CA PHE A 80 -9.55 5.97 -7.55
C PHE A 80 -11.02 6.18 -7.95
N PRO A 81 -11.37 6.32 -9.24
CA PRO A 81 -12.78 6.42 -9.63
C PRO A 81 -13.55 5.11 -9.42
N LEU A 82 -12.91 3.94 -9.50
CA LEU A 82 -13.57 2.66 -9.25
C LEU A 82 -13.90 2.47 -7.77
N ILE A 83 -13.04 2.89 -6.84
CA ILE A 83 -13.36 2.88 -5.40
C ILE A 83 -14.54 3.82 -5.15
N ALA A 84 -14.49 5.05 -5.66
CA ALA A 84 -15.57 6.00 -5.49
C ALA A 84 -16.89 5.55 -6.16
N ALA A 85 -16.81 4.85 -7.30
CA ALA A 85 -17.98 4.23 -7.93
C ALA A 85 -18.52 3.06 -7.09
N GLY A 86 -17.62 2.24 -6.53
CA GLY A 86 -17.98 1.15 -5.63
C GLY A 86 -18.72 1.65 -4.39
N GLU A 87 -18.23 2.70 -3.75
CA GLU A 87 -18.83 3.26 -2.54
C GLU A 87 -20.18 3.95 -2.75
N ARG A 88 -20.65 4.10 -3.99
CA ARG A 88 -22.05 4.43 -4.25
C ARG A 88 -23.02 3.29 -3.95
N HIS A 89 -22.53 2.07 -3.98
CA HIS A 89 -23.32 0.84 -3.89
C HIS A 89 -23.05 0.05 -2.63
N ILE A 90 -21.88 0.24 -2.01
CA ILE A 90 -21.47 -0.45 -0.78
C ILE A 90 -21.02 0.53 0.29
N ASP A 91 -20.99 0.06 1.52
CA ASP A 91 -20.46 0.80 2.67
C ASP A 91 -18.97 1.07 2.55
N SER A 92 -18.51 2.17 3.14
CA SER A 92 -17.08 2.55 3.16
C SER A 92 -16.22 1.51 3.88
N SER A 93 -16.73 0.92 4.94
CA SER A 93 -16.11 -0.19 5.66
C SER A 93 -15.92 -1.41 4.78
N LEU A 94 -16.92 -1.78 3.97
CA LEU A 94 -16.85 -2.91 3.06
C LEU A 94 -15.81 -2.67 1.95
N ALA A 95 -15.75 -1.46 1.38
CA ALA A 95 -14.74 -1.08 0.40
C ALA A 95 -13.31 -1.24 0.97
N ALA A 96 -13.07 -0.75 2.20
CA ALA A 96 -11.78 -0.88 2.87
C ALA A 96 -11.38 -2.34 3.11
N ILE A 97 -12.34 -3.21 3.48
CA ILE A 97 -12.10 -4.64 3.70
C ILE A 97 -11.72 -5.33 2.38
N ILE A 98 -12.39 -5.00 1.28
CA ILE A 98 -12.05 -5.55 -0.05
C ILE A 98 -10.63 -5.11 -0.45
N ILE A 99 -10.26 -3.85 -0.24
CA ILE A 99 -8.89 -3.35 -0.52
C ILE A 99 -7.84 -4.05 0.35
N ALA A 100 -8.19 -4.48 1.56
CA ALA A 100 -7.28 -5.27 2.41
C ALA A 100 -6.90 -6.64 1.81
N SER A 101 -7.61 -7.10 0.77
CA SER A 101 -7.23 -8.30 0.01
C SER A 101 -6.06 -8.07 -0.98
N THR A 102 -5.63 -6.82 -1.20
CA THR A 102 -4.53 -6.49 -2.12
C THR A 102 -3.27 -7.35 -1.93
N PRO A 103 -2.75 -7.62 -0.71
CA PRO A 103 -1.59 -8.49 -0.53
C PRO A 103 -1.79 -9.91 -1.06
N LEU A 104 -3.04 -10.42 -1.01
CA LEU A 104 -3.37 -11.73 -1.57
C LEU A 104 -3.29 -11.72 -3.09
N ILE A 105 -3.75 -10.64 -3.72
CA ILE A 105 -3.65 -10.44 -5.18
C ILE A 105 -2.19 -10.30 -5.59
N VAL A 106 -1.36 -9.57 -4.82
CA VAL A 106 0.09 -9.50 -5.04
C VAL A 106 0.71 -10.89 -4.99
N ALA A 107 0.37 -11.71 -3.98
CA ALA A 107 0.87 -13.07 -3.86
C ALA A 107 0.44 -13.94 -5.06
N LEU A 108 -0.80 -13.80 -5.54
CA LEU A 108 -1.31 -14.48 -6.72
C LEU A 108 -0.57 -14.07 -8.00
N LEU A 109 -0.33 -12.77 -8.20
CA LEU A 109 0.45 -12.25 -9.32
C LEU A 109 1.90 -12.75 -9.28
N ALA A 110 2.50 -12.84 -8.08
CA ALA A 110 3.84 -13.39 -7.92
C ALA A 110 3.96 -14.84 -8.39
N LEU A 111 2.93 -15.68 -8.22
CA LEU A 111 2.91 -17.04 -8.74
C LEU A 111 3.12 -17.10 -10.27
N ARG A 112 2.66 -16.07 -10.98
CA ARG A 112 2.72 -16.02 -12.46
C ARG A 112 3.95 -15.30 -12.98
N PHE A 113 4.39 -14.23 -12.30
CA PHE A 113 5.38 -13.28 -12.81
C PHE A 113 6.72 -13.32 -12.06
N ASP A 114 6.79 -13.92 -10.88
CA ASP A 114 8.01 -14.00 -10.08
C ASP A 114 8.21 -15.41 -9.52
N HIS A 115 8.91 -16.25 -10.29
CA HIS A 115 9.16 -17.65 -9.92
C HIS A 115 10.00 -17.81 -8.64
N ALA A 116 10.73 -16.77 -8.23
CA ALA A 116 11.54 -16.79 -7.00
C ALA A 116 10.69 -16.57 -5.73
N GLU A 117 9.51 -15.93 -5.86
CA GLU A 117 8.59 -15.64 -4.76
C GLU A 117 7.34 -16.53 -4.76
N ARG A 118 7.41 -17.74 -5.31
CA ARG A 118 6.27 -18.66 -5.32
C ARG A 118 5.76 -18.90 -3.91
N ALA A 119 4.45 -18.72 -3.74
CA ALA A 119 3.78 -19.04 -2.49
C ALA A 119 3.78 -20.59 -2.30
N THR A 120 4.59 -21.06 -1.36
CA THR A 120 4.66 -22.48 -0.94
C THR A 120 4.51 -22.56 0.57
N GLY A 121 4.10 -23.71 1.08
CA GLY A 121 3.95 -23.92 2.52
C GLY A 121 2.96 -22.94 3.16
N SER A 122 3.38 -22.22 4.21
CA SER A 122 2.54 -21.28 4.96
C SER A 122 1.99 -20.14 4.13
N ARG A 123 2.71 -19.68 3.12
CA ARG A 123 2.25 -18.62 2.21
C ARG A 123 1.05 -19.06 1.37
N LEU A 124 1.06 -20.30 0.88
CA LEU A 124 -0.07 -20.84 0.13
C LEU A 124 -1.30 -21.02 1.03
N VAL A 125 -1.10 -21.51 2.25
CA VAL A 125 -2.19 -21.62 3.25
C VAL A 125 -2.77 -20.25 3.56
N GLY A 126 -1.92 -19.22 3.75
CA GLY A 126 -2.36 -17.83 3.94
C GLY A 126 -3.17 -17.31 2.77
N LEU A 127 -2.74 -17.60 1.55
CA LEU A 127 -3.45 -17.21 0.33
C LEU A 127 -4.86 -17.82 0.29
N LEU A 128 -4.97 -19.12 0.58
CA LEU A 128 -6.27 -19.81 0.60
C LEU A 128 -7.19 -19.28 1.70
N ILE A 129 -6.68 -19.07 2.92
CA ILE A 129 -7.45 -18.48 4.03
C ILE A 129 -7.96 -17.08 3.65
N GLY A 130 -7.11 -16.23 3.10
CA GLY A 130 -7.49 -14.88 2.72
C GLY A 130 -8.52 -14.83 1.60
N PHE A 131 -8.39 -15.66 0.57
CA PHE A 131 -9.40 -15.78 -0.48
C PHE A 131 -10.73 -16.34 0.05
N THR A 132 -10.69 -17.29 0.99
CA THR A 132 -11.91 -17.72 1.69
C THR A 132 -12.57 -16.54 2.40
N GLY A 133 -11.79 -15.63 2.99
CA GLY A 133 -12.31 -14.40 3.60
C GLY A 133 -13.05 -13.50 2.60
N VAL A 134 -12.52 -13.34 1.39
CA VAL A 134 -13.20 -12.58 0.31
C VAL A 134 -14.51 -13.27 -0.11
N VAL A 135 -14.50 -14.60 -0.24
CA VAL A 135 -15.69 -15.38 -0.60
C VAL A 135 -16.76 -15.30 0.50
N VAL A 136 -16.37 -15.39 1.77
CA VAL A 136 -17.27 -15.28 2.92
C VAL A 136 -17.92 -13.89 2.96
N LEU A 137 -17.13 -12.83 2.80
CA LEU A 137 -17.61 -11.46 2.76
C LEU A 137 -18.63 -11.25 1.63
N VAL A 138 -18.26 -11.60 0.41
CA VAL A 138 -19.12 -11.42 -0.77
C VAL A 138 -20.34 -12.34 -0.70
N GLY A 139 -20.17 -13.57 -0.26
CA GLY A 139 -21.23 -14.59 -0.23
C GLY A 139 -22.28 -14.35 0.84
N ILE A 140 -21.94 -13.72 1.98
CA ILE A 140 -22.88 -13.46 3.07
C ILE A 140 -23.51 -12.07 2.95
N ASP A 141 -22.70 -11.03 2.74
CA ASP A 141 -23.17 -9.66 2.84
C ASP A 141 -23.56 -9.04 1.49
N VAL A 142 -23.07 -9.57 0.36
CA VAL A 142 -23.25 -8.99 -0.99
C VAL A 142 -24.08 -9.87 -1.92
N ALA A 143 -24.06 -11.18 -1.76
CA ALA A 143 -24.75 -12.10 -2.65
C ALA A 143 -26.26 -11.86 -2.68
N GLY A 144 -26.83 -11.84 -3.89
CA GLY A 144 -28.26 -11.58 -4.12
C GLY A 144 -28.63 -10.11 -4.24
N ARG A 145 -27.69 -9.18 -4.06
CA ARG A 145 -27.86 -7.74 -4.22
C ARG A 145 -26.99 -7.24 -5.38
N SER A 146 -27.58 -7.11 -6.56
CA SER A 146 -26.87 -6.83 -7.82
C SER A 146 -26.02 -5.55 -7.76
N ASP A 147 -26.54 -4.50 -7.13
CA ASP A 147 -25.88 -3.20 -7.05
C ASP A 147 -24.65 -3.26 -6.13
N GLU A 148 -24.78 -3.95 -5.00
CA GLU A 148 -23.64 -4.16 -4.09
C GLU A 148 -22.58 -5.08 -4.69
N LEU A 149 -22.99 -6.08 -5.47
CA LEU A 149 -22.06 -6.91 -6.21
C LEU A 149 -21.26 -6.08 -7.24
N LEU A 150 -21.93 -5.14 -7.92
CA LEU A 150 -21.25 -4.20 -8.82
C LEU A 150 -20.26 -3.33 -8.05
N GLY A 151 -20.66 -2.78 -6.90
CA GLY A 151 -19.79 -2.01 -6.04
C GLY A 151 -18.57 -2.79 -5.57
N ALA A 152 -18.78 -4.00 -5.07
CA ALA A 152 -17.70 -4.90 -4.65
C ALA A 152 -16.75 -5.25 -5.81
N ALA A 153 -17.28 -5.50 -7.01
CA ALA A 153 -16.47 -5.77 -8.21
C ALA A 153 -15.61 -4.56 -8.61
N CYS A 154 -16.15 -3.35 -8.57
CA CYS A 154 -15.39 -2.12 -8.83
C CYS A 154 -14.19 -2.00 -7.87
N VAL A 155 -14.41 -2.20 -6.57
CA VAL A 155 -13.35 -2.12 -5.56
C VAL A 155 -12.35 -3.26 -5.70
N LEU A 156 -12.78 -4.46 -6.07
CA LEU A 156 -11.88 -5.59 -6.32
C LEU A 156 -10.97 -5.34 -7.54
N ILE A 157 -11.50 -4.75 -8.61
CA ILE A 157 -10.69 -4.33 -9.77
C ILE A 157 -9.69 -3.25 -9.36
N ALA A 158 -10.08 -2.31 -8.53
CA ALA A 158 -9.15 -1.32 -7.95
C ALA A 158 -8.03 -1.98 -7.15
N SER A 159 -8.34 -3.03 -6.37
CA SER A 159 -7.35 -3.83 -5.63
C SER A 159 -6.34 -4.51 -6.55
N CYS A 160 -6.77 -4.97 -7.74
CA CYS A 160 -5.85 -5.50 -8.76
C CYS A 160 -4.87 -4.42 -9.26
N GLY A 161 -5.33 -3.20 -9.44
CA GLY A 161 -4.47 -2.05 -9.76
C GLY A 161 -3.42 -1.83 -8.68
N TYR A 162 -3.83 -1.73 -7.42
CA TYR A 162 -2.92 -1.57 -6.27
C TYR A 162 -1.95 -2.74 -6.08
N ALA A 163 -2.29 -3.92 -6.56
CA ALA A 163 -1.36 -5.04 -6.56
C ALA A 163 -0.31 -4.94 -7.69
N ALA A 164 -0.69 -4.42 -8.84
CA ALA A 164 0.18 -4.31 -10.02
C ALA A 164 1.08 -3.06 -9.99
N GLY A 165 0.59 -1.94 -9.44
CA GLY A 165 1.32 -0.66 -9.37
C GLY A 165 2.69 -0.78 -8.70
N PRO A 166 2.82 -1.31 -7.48
CA PRO A 166 4.11 -1.52 -6.82
C PRO A 166 5.09 -2.40 -7.61
N MET A 167 4.59 -3.32 -8.44
CA MET A 167 5.45 -4.14 -9.31
C MET A 167 6.08 -3.28 -10.42
N ILE A 168 5.30 -2.37 -11.04
CA ILE A 168 5.82 -1.40 -12.02
C ILE A 168 6.83 -0.47 -11.36
N LEU A 169 6.49 0.09 -10.18
CA LEU A 169 7.34 0.98 -9.41
C LEU A 169 8.69 0.31 -9.11
N ARG A 170 8.67 -0.89 -8.55
CA ARG A 170 9.88 -1.65 -8.18
C ARG A 170 10.74 -1.98 -9.40
N ARG A 171 10.12 -2.36 -10.52
CA ARG A 171 10.86 -2.86 -11.69
C ARG A 171 11.44 -1.75 -12.57
N HIS A 172 10.77 -0.61 -12.66
CA HIS A 172 11.07 0.42 -13.66
C HIS A 172 11.34 1.81 -13.11
N LEU A 173 10.99 2.09 -11.85
CA LEU A 173 11.02 3.42 -11.24
C LEU A 173 11.70 3.45 -9.87
N SER A 174 12.33 2.33 -9.46
CA SER A 174 12.93 2.19 -8.11
C SER A 174 14.17 3.07 -7.88
N ASP A 175 14.79 3.53 -8.94
CA ASP A 175 15.95 4.44 -8.94
C ASP A 175 15.56 5.93 -8.83
N LEU A 176 14.27 6.24 -8.95
CA LEU A 176 13.75 7.61 -8.87
C LEU A 176 13.36 7.98 -7.43
N ASP A 177 13.41 9.30 -7.13
CA ASP A 177 12.86 9.79 -5.85
C ASP A 177 11.36 9.53 -5.78
N ALA A 178 10.90 8.90 -4.69
CA ALA A 178 9.51 8.50 -4.52
C ALA A 178 8.53 9.69 -4.55
N ARG A 179 8.96 10.88 -4.07
CA ARG A 179 8.13 12.11 -4.06
C ARG A 179 7.95 12.62 -5.47
N ALA A 180 9.03 12.67 -6.27
CA ALA A 180 8.98 13.10 -7.66
C ALA A 180 8.17 12.12 -8.51
N THR A 181 8.38 10.83 -8.33
CA THR A 181 7.63 9.77 -9.01
C THR A 181 6.13 9.92 -8.73
N MET A 182 5.74 10.08 -7.46
CA MET A 182 4.34 10.23 -7.09
C MET A 182 3.75 11.55 -7.60
N ALA A 183 4.48 12.67 -7.49
CA ALA A 183 4.03 13.98 -7.95
C ALA A 183 3.71 13.97 -9.46
N VAL A 184 4.62 13.41 -10.27
CA VAL A 184 4.43 13.33 -11.72
C VAL A 184 3.35 12.31 -12.10
N SER A 185 3.29 11.17 -11.40
CA SER A 185 2.23 10.19 -11.65
C SER A 185 0.84 10.73 -11.31
N LEU A 186 0.70 11.52 -10.24
CA LEU A 186 -0.57 12.22 -9.93
C LEU A 186 -0.92 13.24 -11.01
N ALA A 187 0.06 14.01 -11.51
CA ALA A 187 -0.19 14.97 -12.60
C ALA A 187 -0.65 14.27 -13.88
N ILE A 188 -0.02 13.16 -14.25
CA ILE A 188 -0.42 12.34 -15.39
C ILE A 188 -1.84 11.76 -15.18
N ALA A 189 -2.13 11.26 -13.98
CA ALA A 189 -3.45 10.73 -13.64
C ALA A 189 -4.53 11.83 -13.69
N ALA A 190 -4.22 13.05 -13.27
CA ALA A 190 -5.12 14.20 -13.40
C ALA A 190 -5.48 14.45 -14.87
N VAL A 191 -4.49 14.42 -15.77
CA VAL A 191 -4.71 14.57 -17.21
C VAL A 191 -5.57 13.42 -17.76
N PHE A 192 -5.30 12.17 -17.38
CA PHE A 192 -6.07 11.01 -17.82
C PHE A 192 -7.51 11.01 -17.33
N LEU A 193 -7.77 11.53 -16.13
CA LEU A 193 -9.11 11.63 -15.54
C LEU A 193 -9.92 12.81 -16.10
N THR A 194 -9.29 13.83 -16.68
CA THR A 194 -9.97 15.04 -17.17
C THR A 194 -11.12 14.74 -18.15
N PRO A 195 -10.98 13.87 -19.17
CA PRO A 195 -12.08 13.57 -20.09
C PRO A 195 -13.28 12.92 -19.38
N LEU A 196 -13.00 12.00 -18.45
CA LEU A 196 -14.04 11.30 -17.70
C LEU A 196 -14.77 12.26 -16.75
N THR A 197 -14.05 13.19 -16.15
CA THR A 197 -14.58 14.20 -15.25
C THR A 197 -15.41 15.24 -15.98
N ALA A 198 -14.99 15.65 -17.19
CA ALA A 198 -15.72 16.61 -18.01
C ALA A 198 -17.16 16.17 -18.33
N ALA A 199 -17.39 14.84 -18.44
CA ALA A 199 -18.72 14.27 -18.65
C ALA A 199 -19.57 14.20 -17.36
N GLY A 200 -18.98 14.42 -16.17
CA GLY A 200 -19.63 14.25 -14.87
C GLY A 200 -19.38 15.43 -13.91
N LEU A 201 -19.23 16.65 -14.45
CA LEU A 201 -19.11 17.85 -13.61
C LEU A 201 -20.39 18.06 -12.79
N PRO A 202 -20.28 18.51 -11.52
CA PRO A 202 -21.43 18.81 -10.70
C PRO A 202 -22.28 19.92 -11.36
N ALA A 203 -23.60 19.67 -11.48
CA ALA A 203 -24.54 20.63 -12.07
C ALA A 203 -24.84 21.79 -11.12
N THR A 204 -24.68 21.59 -9.83
CA THR A 204 -24.87 22.57 -8.76
C THR A 204 -23.62 22.67 -7.92
N THR A 205 -23.49 23.76 -7.17
CA THR A 205 -22.40 23.91 -6.20
C THR A 205 -22.50 22.78 -5.16
N PRO A 206 -21.43 21.98 -4.97
CA PRO A 206 -21.42 20.94 -3.96
C PRO A 206 -21.63 21.54 -2.56
N ASP A 207 -22.19 20.75 -1.66
CA ASP A 207 -22.33 21.16 -0.26
C ASP A 207 -20.96 21.27 0.46
N ALA A 208 -20.97 21.87 1.64
CA ALA A 208 -19.75 22.11 2.40
C ALA A 208 -19.05 20.80 2.79
N ASP A 209 -19.82 19.76 3.11
CA ASP A 209 -19.26 18.47 3.54
C ASP A 209 -18.54 17.75 2.38
N ALA A 210 -19.10 17.80 1.18
CA ALA A 210 -18.48 17.27 -0.03
C ALA A 210 -17.20 18.03 -0.39
N ILE A 211 -17.18 19.38 -0.24
CA ILE A 211 -15.98 20.19 -0.47
C ILE A 211 -14.90 19.85 0.55
N ILE A 212 -15.26 19.77 1.84
CA ILE A 212 -14.34 19.37 2.92
C ILE A 212 -13.77 17.98 2.64
N ALA A 213 -14.63 17.05 2.23
CA ALA A 213 -14.21 15.69 1.89
C ALA A 213 -13.16 15.68 0.78
N ILE A 214 -13.34 16.41 -0.31
CA ILE A 214 -12.35 16.53 -1.39
C ILE A 214 -11.03 17.13 -0.89
N VAL A 215 -11.08 18.18 -0.08
CA VAL A 215 -9.88 18.84 0.46
C VAL A 215 -9.11 17.88 1.36
N VAL A 216 -9.80 17.16 2.26
CA VAL A 216 -9.18 16.14 3.12
C VAL A 216 -8.58 15.01 2.29
N LEU A 217 -9.32 14.49 1.31
CA LEU A 217 -8.83 13.45 0.41
C LEU A 217 -7.56 13.87 -0.34
N GLY A 218 -7.56 15.07 -0.91
CA GLY A 218 -6.43 15.57 -1.71
C GLY A 218 -5.22 15.93 -0.86
N LEU A 219 -5.41 16.74 0.17
CA LEU A 219 -4.31 17.31 0.95
C LEU A 219 -3.80 16.36 2.04
N LEU A 220 -4.69 15.75 2.82
CA LEU A 220 -4.28 14.90 3.94
C LEU A 220 -4.07 13.45 3.49
N CYS A 221 -5.10 12.83 2.89
CA CYS A 221 -5.07 11.41 2.56
C CYS A 221 -4.22 11.07 1.32
N THR A 222 -3.83 12.08 0.54
CA THR A 222 -2.95 11.88 -0.62
C THR A 222 -1.63 12.63 -0.46
N ALA A 223 -1.60 13.96 -0.51
CA ALA A 223 -0.34 14.70 -0.52
C ALA A 223 0.47 14.50 0.77
N ALA A 224 -0.11 14.78 1.94
CA ALA A 224 0.57 14.61 3.23
C ALA A 224 0.89 13.14 3.51
N ALA A 225 -0.03 12.22 3.18
CA ALA A 225 0.16 10.79 3.37
C ALA A 225 1.40 10.28 2.63
N PHE A 226 1.61 10.64 1.36
CA PHE A 226 2.81 10.22 0.63
C PHE A 226 4.11 10.79 1.20
N VAL A 227 4.08 12.02 1.73
CA VAL A 227 5.26 12.60 2.42
C VAL A 227 5.56 11.84 3.72
N VAL A 228 4.53 11.53 4.51
CA VAL A 228 4.68 10.77 5.77
C VAL A 228 5.13 9.34 5.47
N PHE A 229 4.55 8.70 4.46
CA PHE A 229 4.90 7.34 4.06
C PHE A 229 6.35 7.24 3.59
N GLY A 230 6.81 8.20 2.76
CA GLY A 230 8.21 8.25 2.33
C GLY A 230 9.19 8.36 3.51
N ARG A 231 8.87 9.20 4.51
CA ARG A 231 9.66 9.31 5.75
C ARG A 231 9.63 8.02 6.58
N LEU A 232 8.46 7.40 6.67
CA LEU A 232 8.30 6.14 7.41
C LEU A 232 9.13 5.02 6.76
N ILE A 233 9.08 4.89 5.42
CA ILE A 233 9.91 3.93 4.68
C ILE A 233 11.40 4.18 4.92
N ALA A 234 11.85 5.44 4.91
CA ALA A 234 13.24 5.79 5.16
C ALA A 234 13.70 5.42 6.58
N GLU A 235 12.81 5.48 7.58
CA GLU A 235 13.13 5.20 8.98
C GLU A 235 13.07 3.70 9.33
N ILE A 236 12.05 2.98 8.86
CA ILE A 236 11.81 1.57 9.28
C ILE A 236 11.91 0.55 8.16
N GLY A 237 12.13 1.01 6.94
CA GLY A 237 12.17 0.18 5.74
C GLY A 237 10.80 -0.16 5.15
N PRO A 238 10.74 -0.48 3.85
CA PRO A 238 9.48 -0.66 3.11
C PRO A 238 8.65 -1.83 3.66
N GLY A 239 9.27 -2.95 3.99
CA GLY A 239 8.54 -4.13 4.46
C GLY A 239 7.82 -3.94 5.80
N ARG A 240 8.37 -3.08 6.70
CA ARG A 240 7.70 -2.74 7.97
C ARG A 240 6.68 -1.64 7.79
N ALA A 241 6.93 -0.70 6.90
CA ALA A 241 5.99 0.37 6.59
C ALA A 241 4.69 -0.19 6.00
N LEU A 242 4.75 -1.22 5.15
CA LEU A 242 3.57 -1.85 4.55
C LEU A 242 2.62 -2.54 5.54
N VAL A 243 3.04 -2.79 6.79
CA VAL A 243 2.16 -3.37 7.82
C VAL A 243 0.97 -2.47 8.15
N ILE A 244 1.03 -1.17 7.81
CA ILE A 244 -0.12 -0.25 7.92
C ILE A 244 -1.35 -0.76 7.15
N THR A 245 -1.16 -1.50 6.07
CA THR A 245 -2.26 -2.05 5.25
C THR A 245 -3.18 -3.00 6.03
N TYR A 246 -2.70 -3.59 7.12
CA TYR A 246 -3.53 -4.41 8.02
C TYR A 246 -4.32 -3.57 9.03
N VAL A 247 -3.89 -2.34 9.29
CA VAL A 247 -4.56 -1.44 10.24
C VAL A 247 -5.59 -0.56 9.56
N ASN A 248 -5.34 -0.18 8.29
CA ASN A 248 -6.22 0.69 7.51
C ASN A 248 -7.70 0.24 7.49
N PRO A 249 -8.05 -1.04 7.21
CA PRO A 249 -9.45 -1.47 7.18
C PRO A 249 -10.09 -1.43 8.57
N VAL A 250 -9.31 -1.61 9.65
CA VAL A 250 -9.83 -1.48 11.01
C VAL A 250 -10.18 -0.02 11.32
N VAL A 251 -9.34 0.93 10.89
CA VAL A 251 -9.61 2.37 11.02
C VAL A 251 -10.83 2.75 10.19
N ALA A 252 -10.92 2.30 8.94
CA ALA A 252 -12.06 2.58 8.06
C ALA A 252 -13.37 2.03 8.64
N LEU A 253 -13.36 0.78 9.13
CA LEU A 253 -14.50 0.14 9.78
C LEU A 253 -14.97 0.95 11.01
N ALA A 254 -14.02 1.34 11.88
CA ALA A 254 -14.34 2.13 13.07
C ALA A 254 -14.96 3.49 12.71
N LEU A 255 -14.44 4.15 11.67
CA LEU A 255 -14.95 5.43 11.19
C LEU A 255 -16.31 5.30 10.50
N GLY A 256 -16.51 4.28 9.66
CA GLY A 256 -17.79 3.97 9.04
C GLY A 256 -18.90 3.76 10.07
N MET A 257 -18.62 2.97 11.10
CA MET A 257 -19.55 2.75 12.21
C MET A 257 -19.80 4.01 13.02
N ALA A 258 -18.75 4.76 13.38
CA ALA A 258 -18.85 5.89 14.31
C ALA A 258 -19.42 7.16 13.66
N VAL A 259 -19.15 7.42 12.39
CA VAL A 259 -19.50 8.66 11.68
C VAL A 259 -20.66 8.48 10.74
N LEU A 260 -20.70 7.38 9.99
CA LEU A 260 -21.75 7.11 8.99
C LEU A 260 -22.87 6.22 9.55
N GLY A 261 -22.70 5.64 10.75
CA GLY A 261 -23.68 4.73 11.33
C GLY A 261 -23.77 3.38 10.59
N GLU A 262 -22.71 3.02 9.84
CA GLU A 262 -22.66 1.75 9.12
C GLU A 262 -22.76 0.56 10.10
N GLN A 263 -23.46 -0.48 9.66
CA GLN A 263 -23.62 -1.71 10.44
C GLN A 263 -23.03 -2.89 9.64
N PRO A 264 -21.72 -3.14 9.76
CA PRO A 264 -21.08 -4.22 9.03
C PRO A 264 -21.72 -5.55 9.39
N GLY A 265 -22.07 -6.33 8.37
CA GLY A 265 -22.64 -7.65 8.53
C GLY A 265 -21.64 -8.66 9.11
N ALA A 266 -22.17 -9.83 9.46
CA ALA A 266 -21.31 -10.94 9.95
C ALA A 266 -20.27 -11.39 8.93
N GLY A 267 -20.61 -11.32 7.63
CA GLY A 267 -19.70 -11.60 6.52
C GLY A 267 -18.53 -10.62 6.45
N ALA A 268 -18.79 -9.32 6.66
CA ALA A 268 -17.77 -8.28 6.70
C ALA A 268 -16.76 -8.52 7.83
N ILE A 269 -17.24 -8.81 9.03
CA ILE A 269 -16.37 -9.07 10.20
C ILE A 269 -15.57 -10.36 10.02
N ALA A 270 -16.24 -11.46 9.66
CA ALA A 270 -15.57 -12.75 9.45
C ALA A 270 -14.58 -12.67 8.27
N GLY A 271 -15.00 -12.04 7.17
CA GLY A 271 -14.16 -11.81 5.99
C GLY A 271 -12.92 -10.99 6.32
N LEU A 272 -13.08 -9.88 7.06
CA LEU A 272 -11.96 -9.05 7.51
C LEU A 272 -10.94 -9.88 8.29
N LEU A 273 -11.38 -10.65 9.28
CA LEU A 273 -10.47 -11.47 10.11
C LEU A 273 -9.72 -12.50 9.26
N LEU A 274 -10.41 -13.18 8.34
CA LEU A 274 -9.80 -14.14 7.43
C LEU A 274 -8.84 -13.49 6.44
N ILE A 275 -9.21 -12.33 5.86
CA ILE A 275 -8.35 -11.57 4.94
C ILE A 275 -7.08 -11.10 5.65
N LEU A 276 -7.20 -10.54 6.87
CA LEU A 276 -6.06 -10.08 7.64
C LEU A 276 -5.14 -11.25 8.04
N ALA A 277 -5.70 -12.35 8.54
CA ALA A 277 -4.95 -13.55 8.91
C ALA A 277 -4.25 -14.18 7.69
N GLY A 278 -4.97 -14.31 6.58
CA GLY A 278 -4.45 -14.84 5.33
C GLY A 278 -3.36 -13.96 4.72
N SER A 279 -3.57 -12.66 4.68
CA SER A 279 -2.58 -11.69 4.20
C SER A 279 -1.32 -11.70 5.06
N TRP A 280 -1.47 -11.74 6.39
CA TRP A 280 -0.35 -11.86 7.31
C TRP A 280 0.46 -13.14 7.08
N LEU A 281 -0.21 -14.26 6.95
CA LEU A 281 0.45 -15.56 6.72
C LEU A 281 1.08 -15.64 5.33
N SER A 282 0.46 -15.03 4.30
CA SER A 282 0.98 -15.00 2.92
C SER A 282 2.21 -14.11 2.75
N THR A 283 2.44 -13.17 3.68
CA THR A 283 3.59 -12.24 3.69
C THR A 283 4.67 -12.59 4.72
N ASP A 284 4.85 -13.89 5.03
CA ASP A 284 5.84 -14.43 5.99
C ASP A 284 5.60 -14.06 7.46
N GLY A 285 4.37 -13.77 7.85
CA GLY A 285 4.01 -13.54 9.25
C GLY A 285 4.75 -12.35 9.88
N ARG A 286 5.04 -11.31 9.12
CA ARG A 286 5.68 -10.10 9.66
C ARG A 286 4.70 -9.37 10.55
N LEU A 287 4.94 -9.46 11.86
CA LEU A 287 4.13 -8.79 12.86
C LEU A 287 4.36 -7.26 12.86
N PRO A 288 3.35 -6.47 13.22
CA PRO A 288 3.53 -5.06 13.52
C PRO A 288 4.68 -4.86 14.48
N PRO A 289 5.51 -3.83 14.28
CA PRO A 289 6.62 -3.55 15.16
C PRO A 289 6.11 -3.29 16.59
N GLY A 290 6.52 -4.10 17.52
CA GLY A 290 6.09 -4.05 18.94
C GLY A 290 5.50 -5.37 19.46
N LEU A 291 4.73 -6.11 18.66
CA LEU A 291 4.24 -7.43 19.04
C LEU A 291 5.31 -8.52 18.87
N ALA A 292 6.35 -8.27 18.07
CA ALA A 292 7.44 -9.20 17.85
C ALA A 292 8.34 -9.48 19.08
N HIS A 293 8.32 -8.62 20.10
CA HIS A 293 9.17 -8.78 21.31
C HIS A 293 8.65 -9.83 22.29
N GLY A 294 7.37 -10.21 22.22
CA GLY A 294 6.77 -11.23 23.08
C GLY A 294 7.06 -12.67 22.63
N PHE A 295 7.23 -12.91 21.34
CA PHE A 295 7.35 -14.27 20.78
C PHE A 295 8.78 -14.72 20.44
N SER A 296 9.77 -13.83 20.46
CA SER A 296 11.15 -14.16 20.06
C SER A 296 11.99 -14.88 21.13
N ARG A 297 11.43 -15.16 22.31
CA ARG A 297 12.16 -15.91 23.37
C ARG A 297 12.21 -17.43 23.19
N VAL A 298 11.51 -18.01 22.22
CA VAL A 298 11.36 -19.47 22.12
C VAL A 298 12.20 -20.14 21.04
N ARG A 299 12.82 -19.41 20.09
CA ARG A 299 13.66 -20.04 19.05
C ARG A 299 14.89 -19.22 18.69
N ARG A 300 15.92 -19.31 19.51
CA ARG A 300 17.33 -19.13 19.08
C ARG A 300 18.15 -20.33 19.54
N THR A 301 18.10 -21.41 18.79
CA THR A 301 19.26 -22.29 18.67
C THR A 301 20.23 -21.60 17.70
N PRO A 302 21.47 -21.35 18.08
CA PRO A 302 22.44 -20.77 17.16
C PRO A 302 22.74 -21.83 16.09
N ARG A 303 22.35 -21.59 14.86
CA ARG A 303 22.90 -22.31 13.71
C ARG A 303 24.37 -21.95 13.66
N ARG A 304 25.25 -22.87 14.10
CA ARG A 304 26.66 -22.85 13.81
C ARG A 304 26.82 -22.81 12.28
N ASN A 305 27.39 -21.72 11.79
CA ASN A 305 27.76 -21.60 10.37
C ASN A 305 29.02 -22.43 10.17
N PRO A 306 29.00 -23.54 9.36
CA PRO A 306 30.20 -24.34 9.13
C PRO A 306 31.28 -23.65 8.31
N ALA A 307 30.99 -22.49 7.71
CA ALA A 307 31.92 -21.77 6.82
C ALA A 307 32.97 -20.90 7.53
N THR A 308 32.93 -20.79 8.86
CA THR A 308 33.92 -19.95 9.60
C THR A 308 35.04 -20.71 10.28
N GLN A 309 35.16 -22.04 10.06
CA GLN A 309 36.17 -22.88 10.73
C GLN A 309 37.40 -23.18 9.89
N ASP A 310 37.44 -22.89 8.57
CA ASP A 310 38.53 -23.34 7.69
C ASP A 310 39.58 -22.29 7.32
N TRP A 311 39.39 -21.00 7.66
CA TRP A 311 40.41 -20.00 7.29
C TRP A 311 41.57 -19.87 8.28
N ARG A 312 41.42 -20.36 9.53
CA ARG A 312 42.50 -20.34 10.53
C ARG A 312 43.50 -21.53 10.41
N ALA A 313 43.11 -22.56 9.66
CA ALA A 313 43.98 -23.72 9.44
C ALA A 313 44.89 -23.58 8.21
N SER A 314 44.68 -22.57 7.36
CA SER A 314 45.50 -22.33 6.14
C SER A 314 46.60 -21.29 6.28
N LEU A 315 46.72 -20.62 7.44
CA LEU A 315 47.86 -19.77 7.73
C LEU A 315 48.94 -20.62 8.40
N GLY A 316 49.76 -21.24 7.58
CA GLY A 316 50.99 -21.90 8.01
C GLY A 316 51.85 -20.99 8.85
N SER A 317 52.57 -21.57 9.83
CA SER A 317 53.50 -20.93 10.75
C SER A 317 54.48 -20.00 10.01
N PRO A 318 54.81 -18.83 10.55
CA PRO A 318 55.80 -17.95 9.93
C PRO A 318 57.16 -18.63 9.89
N PRO A 319 57.97 -18.44 8.83
CA PRO A 319 59.33 -19.00 8.74
C PRO A 319 60.23 -18.36 9.79
N SER A 320 61.08 -19.21 10.43
CA SER A 320 62.15 -18.84 11.34
C SER A 320 63.15 -17.86 10.68
N PRO A 321 63.62 -16.84 11.40
CA PRO A 321 64.60 -15.91 10.83
C PRO A 321 65.91 -16.64 10.57
N ALA A 322 66.36 -16.67 9.31
CA ALA A 322 67.70 -17.13 8.89
C ALA A 322 68.74 -16.12 9.35
N ALA A 323 69.81 -16.63 9.94
CA ALA A 323 70.95 -15.89 10.37
C ALA A 323 71.66 -15.15 9.21
N CYS A 324 71.97 -13.87 9.42
CA CYS A 324 72.93 -13.13 8.58
C CYS A 324 74.31 -13.71 8.69
N PRO A 325 75.06 -13.91 7.58
CA PRO A 325 76.49 -14.10 7.64
C PRO A 325 77.18 -12.75 7.84
N GLU A 326 78.12 -12.70 8.80
CA GLU A 326 79.16 -11.65 8.95
C GLU A 326 79.99 -11.59 7.70
N GLU A 327 80.11 -10.46 7.07
CA GLU A 327 81.22 -10.14 6.13
C GLU A 327 82.29 -9.39 6.87
N SER A 328 83.42 -10.05 6.98
CA SER A 328 84.72 -9.48 7.32
C SER A 328 85.48 -8.99 6.07
N ALA A 329 85.78 -7.75 5.99
CA ALA A 329 86.98 -7.08 5.56
C ALA A 329 86.76 -5.63 5.17
#